data_ce7e07ebccb0878fb0cf62669fdd63fb
#
_entry.id   ce7e07ebccb0878fb0cf62669fdd63fb
#
_cell.length_a   1.000
_cell.length_b   1.000
_cell.length_c   1.000
_cell.angle_alpha   90.00
_cell.angle_beta   90.00
_cell.angle_gamma   90.00
#
_symmetry.space_group_name_H-M   'P 1'
#
loop_
_entity.id
_entity.type
_entity.pdbx_description
1 polymer ?
#
loop_
_entity_poly.entity_id
_entity_poly.type
_entity_poly.pdbx_seq_one_letter_code
_entity_poly.pdbx_strand_id
1 'polypeptide(L)'
;MLNNNNLAAINKQLPTPTYKRDSLKVGIVHVGVGGFHRAHLAYYTHLLQEQEDASEWGICGIGLRKGDQKIHDVLIKQDGLYTLIVKHPDGKIDSQIIGSIIDFKLGHENADPVVNQMAHPDTKIVSLTITEGGYNFNPATGEFDFENPDVQHELQNPNSPKTIYGFLTAAIKKRREAGLPAFTVMSCDNIQHNGDVTRDMLLAFAKEQDKDLATYIEKEVRFPNSMVDRITPVTTPSDIDYLETTYDLKDEWPVTCEPFIQWVIEDDFSNGRPEFEKVGVQFVPDVKPYEKMKLRLLNAGHSVLGILGALHGHPTINACMEDDIFVTHLRAFMDQEATPILDKLEGIDLTAYKDSLQERFANPNIKDSVSRICSESSAKLPKFLIATIQDNLASGGSIDYATLVIAAWCYYSDKGIDKNGQKIEIIDAMQDQLHAAASNTKTDPLAFIRQESLFGNLINNERFTTTYSNLVQKIYTDLDIKKLMN
;
A
#
# COMPACT_ATOMS: atom_id res chain seq x y z
N MET A 1 27.29 9.59 12.14
CA MET A 1 26.67 9.33 10.82
C MET A 1 26.73 7.85 10.55
N LEU A 2 25.60 7.24 10.24
CA LEU A 2 25.49 5.83 9.88
C LEU A 2 26.24 5.54 8.56
N ASN A 3 27.16 4.59 8.55
CA ASN A 3 27.86 4.07 7.37
C ASN A 3 28.60 2.76 7.69
N ASN A 4 29.16 2.08 6.67
CA ASN A 4 29.86 0.80 6.84
C ASN A 4 31.04 0.87 7.84
N ASN A 5 31.76 2.00 7.91
CA ASN A 5 32.98 2.10 8.71
C ASN A 5 32.71 2.09 10.21
N ASN A 6 31.51 2.46 10.66
CA ASN A 6 31.15 2.51 12.08
C ASN A 6 30.13 1.46 12.52
N LEU A 7 29.74 0.51 11.66
CA LEU A 7 28.86 -0.60 12.02
C LEU A 7 29.35 -1.37 13.25
N ALA A 8 30.64 -1.67 13.36
CA ALA A 8 31.21 -2.37 14.50
C ALA A 8 31.08 -1.59 15.83
N ALA A 9 31.08 -0.26 15.79
CA ALA A 9 30.83 0.57 16.96
C ALA A 9 29.35 0.62 17.30
N ILE A 10 28.46 0.74 16.27
CA ILE A 10 27.01 0.77 16.41
C ILE A 10 26.50 -0.57 16.96
N ASN A 11 27.07 -1.70 16.56
CA ASN A 11 26.67 -3.04 17.00
C ASN A 11 26.80 -3.27 18.51
N LYS A 12 27.47 -2.39 19.24
CA LYS A 12 27.50 -2.43 20.70
C LYS A 12 26.22 -1.95 21.36
N GLN A 13 25.36 -1.27 20.61
CA GLN A 13 24.13 -0.64 21.10
C GLN A 13 22.89 -1.09 20.33
N LEU A 14 23.02 -1.33 19.01
CA LEU A 14 21.97 -1.73 18.10
C LEU A 14 22.39 -2.94 17.26
N PRO A 15 21.50 -3.89 16.96
CA PRO A 15 21.77 -4.93 15.97
C PRO A 15 22.15 -4.32 14.61
N THR A 16 23.21 -4.84 14.03
CA THR A 16 23.69 -4.46 12.69
C THR A 16 23.81 -5.69 11.80
N PRO A 17 23.85 -5.55 10.47
CA PRO A 17 24.02 -6.68 9.56
C PRO A 17 25.22 -7.55 9.94
N THR A 18 25.01 -8.88 10.07
CA THR A 18 26.06 -9.86 10.35
C THR A 18 26.65 -10.45 9.07
N TYR A 19 25.92 -10.38 7.96
CA TYR A 19 26.37 -10.85 6.64
C TYR A 19 27.36 -9.88 5.99
N LYS A 20 28.19 -10.40 5.10
CA LYS A 20 29.20 -9.62 4.37
C LYS A 20 28.55 -8.83 3.22
N ARG A 21 28.23 -7.56 3.47
CA ARG A 21 27.58 -6.68 2.48
C ARG A 21 28.37 -6.54 1.18
N ASP A 22 29.70 -6.51 1.25
CA ASP A 22 30.58 -6.37 0.08
C ASP A 22 30.55 -7.60 -0.85
N SER A 23 30.04 -8.74 -0.39
CA SER A 23 29.86 -9.94 -1.22
C SER A 23 28.50 -10.04 -1.88
N LEU A 24 27.57 -9.15 -1.55
CA LEU A 24 26.21 -9.17 -2.09
C LEU A 24 26.19 -8.76 -3.57
N LYS A 25 25.43 -9.51 -4.37
CA LYS A 25 25.11 -9.18 -5.77
C LYS A 25 23.71 -8.57 -5.83
N VAL A 26 23.48 -7.70 -6.80
CA VAL A 26 22.16 -7.14 -7.04
C VAL A 26 21.26 -8.14 -7.75
N GLY A 27 20.50 -8.93 -7.00
CA GLY A 27 19.48 -9.85 -7.52
C GLY A 27 18.12 -9.16 -7.67
N ILE A 28 17.88 -8.11 -6.87
CA ILE A 28 16.63 -7.33 -6.86
C ILE A 28 16.93 -5.88 -7.23
N VAL A 29 16.24 -5.38 -8.25
CA VAL A 29 16.15 -3.95 -8.54
C VAL A 29 14.80 -3.46 -8.05
N HIS A 30 14.77 -2.44 -7.18
CA HIS A 30 13.52 -1.91 -6.63
C HIS A 30 13.28 -0.47 -7.04
N VAL A 31 12.13 -0.21 -7.67
CA VAL A 31 11.70 1.13 -8.08
C VAL A 31 10.74 1.71 -7.07
N GLY A 32 11.07 2.89 -6.55
CA GLY A 32 10.26 3.57 -5.54
C GLY A 32 10.71 3.28 -4.10
N VAL A 33 11.95 3.61 -3.76
CA VAL A 33 12.53 3.39 -2.42
C VAL A 33 11.90 4.34 -1.40
N GLY A 34 10.73 3.95 -0.89
CA GLY A 34 9.99 4.67 0.15
C GLY A 34 10.12 4.04 1.54
N GLY A 35 9.34 4.55 2.49
CA GLY A 35 9.24 3.99 3.84
C GLY A 35 8.73 2.55 3.81
N PHE A 36 7.64 2.29 3.07
CA PHE A 36 7.06 0.96 2.98
C PHE A 36 8.04 -0.08 2.43
N HIS A 37 8.71 0.18 1.30
CA HIS A 37 9.72 -0.73 0.76
C HIS A 37 10.80 -1.07 1.81
N ARG A 38 11.33 -0.05 2.48
CA ARG A 38 12.40 -0.21 3.47
C ARG A 38 11.94 -0.96 4.73
N ALA A 39 10.66 -0.85 5.10
CA ALA A 39 10.06 -1.57 6.22
C ALA A 39 9.51 -2.95 5.83
N HIS A 40 9.44 -3.31 4.56
CA HIS A 40 8.81 -4.53 4.06
C HIS A 40 9.79 -5.39 3.26
N LEU A 41 9.84 -5.26 1.92
CA LEU A 41 10.69 -6.10 1.07
C LEU A 41 12.18 -6.04 1.48
N ALA A 42 12.71 -4.85 1.71
CA ALA A 42 14.11 -4.71 2.12
C ALA A 42 14.38 -5.31 3.51
N TYR A 43 13.40 -5.29 4.41
CA TYR A 43 13.47 -5.95 5.70
C TYR A 43 13.43 -7.48 5.57
N TYR A 44 12.52 -8.05 4.77
CA TYR A 44 12.51 -9.49 4.50
C TYR A 44 13.81 -9.98 3.85
N THR A 45 14.35 -9.20 2.93
CA THR A 45 15.64 -9.49 2.30
C THR A 45 16.78 -9.47 3.32
N HIS A 46 16.80 -8.49 4.22
CA HIS A 46 17.76 -8.44 5.32
C HIS A 46 17.64 -9.65 6.25
N LEU A 47 16.43 -10.03 6.67
CA LEU A 47 16.19 -11.22 7.50
C LEU A 47 16.69 -12.51 6.83
N LEU A 48 16.48 -12.65 5.53
CA LEU A 48 16.97 -13.80 4.79
C LEU A 48 18.50 -13.85 4.76
N GLN A 49 19.14 -12.69 4.54
CA GLN A 49 20.61 -12.57 4.56
C GLN A 49 21.22 -12.84 5.94
N GLU A 50 20.49 -12.58 7.03
CA GLU A 50 20.92 -12.92 8.40
C GLU A 50 20.89 -14.41 8.69
N GLN A 51 20.01 -15.17 8.05
CA GLN A 51 19.79 -16.60 8.34
C GLN A 51 20.52 -17.53 7.37
N GLU A 52 20.71 -17.10 6.11
CA GLU A 52 21.15 -17.96 5.01
C GLU A 52 22.24 -17.28 4.17
N ASP A 53 22.96 -18.08 3.37
CA ASP A 53 23.81 -17.54 2.31
C ASP A 53 22.95 -17.07 1.13
N ALA A 54 22.39 -15.86 1.29
CA ALA A 54 21.54 -15.19 0.30
C ALA A 54 22.27 -14.07 -0.43
N SER A 55 23.58 -14.26 -0.67
CA SER A 55 24.46 -13.25 -1.29
C SER A 55 24.05 -12.80 -2.69
N GLU A 56 23.22 -13.58 -3.39
CA GLU A 56 22.67 -13.22 -4.71
C GLU A 56 21.52 -12.20 -4.68
N TRP A 57 21.01 -11.82 -3.50
CA TRP A 57 19.75 -11.09 -3.36
C TRP A 57 19.90 -9.68 -2.76
N GLY A 58 21.04 -9.02 -2.94
CA GLY A 58 21.17 -7.62 -2.62
C GLY A 58 20.21 -6.75 -3.46
N ILE A 59 19.82 -5.60 -2.91
CA ILE A 59 18.88 -4.67 -3.54
C ILE A 59 19.61 -3.46 -4.11
N CYS A 60 19.33 -3.13 -5.38
CA CYS A 60 19.63 -1.82 -5.94
C CYS A 60 18.33 -0.98 -5.98
N GLY A 61 18.31 0.12 -5.23
CA GLY A 61 17.23 1.10 -5.27
C GLY A 61 17.23 1.91 -6.56
N ILE A 62 16.04 2.27 -7.05
CA ILE A 62 15.86 3.12 -8.22
C ILE A 62 14.90 4.26 -7.90
N GLY A 63 15.34 5.50 -8.23
CA GLY A 63 14.50 6.69 -8.26
C GLY A 63 14.29 7.17 -9.70
N LEU A 64 13.03 7.27 -10.13
CA LEU A 64 12.71 7.74 -11.50
C LEU A 64 12.31 9.22 -11.54
N ARG A 65 11.93 9.78 -10.39
CA ARG A 65 11.45 11.16 -10.29
C ARG A 65 12.51 12.09 -9.70
N LYS A 66 12.46 13.36 -10.04
CA LYS A 66 13.33 14.38 -9.44
C LYS A 66 13.21 14.43 -7.90
N GLY A 67 12.02 14.13 -7.36
CA GLY A 67 11.80 14.07 -5.91
C GLY A 67 12.59 12.96 -5.20
N ASP A 68 13.03 11.93 -5.91
CA ASP A 68 13.77 10.80 -5.36
C ASP A 68 15.25 11.15 -5.09
N GLN A 69 15.73 12.30 -5.57
CA GLN A 69 17.11 12.76 -5.34
C GLN A 69 17.45 12.80 -3.85
N LYS A 70 16.55 13.33 -3.04
CA LYS A 70 16.79 13.51 -1.60
C LYS A 70 17.04 12.18 -0.88
N ILE A 71 16.20 11.16 -1.13
CA ILE A 71 16.39 9.84 -0.50
C ILE A 71 17.62 9.12 -1.05
N HIS A 72 17.90 9.28 -2.33
CA HIS A 72 19.14 8.78 -2.95
C HIS A 72 20.37 9.34 -2.22
N ASP A 73 20.48 10.67 -2.08
CA ASP A 73 21.64 11.31 -1.49
C ASP A 73 21.88 10.89 -0.04
N VAL A 74 20.79 10.70 0.72
CA VAL A 74 20.88 10.19 2.10
C VAL A 74 21.38 8.74 2.10
N LEU A 75 20.77 7.85 1.33
CA LEU A 75 21.13 6.43 1.34
C LEU A 75 22.54 6.19 0.78
N ILE A 76 22.94 6.88 -0.28
CA ILE A 76 24.33 6.78 -0.79
C ILE A 76 25.35 7.23 0.26
N LYS A 77 25.09 8.33 0.98
CA LYS A 77 25.95 8.83 2.05
C LYS A 77 26.04 7.86 3.23
N GLN A 78 25.01 7.03 3.43
CA GLN A 78 24.91 6.00 4.47
C GLN A 78 25.28 4.59 3.97
N ASP A 79 25.89 4.45 2.80
CA ASP A 79 26.22 3.16 2.17
C ASP A 79 25.01 2.23 2.01
N GLY A 80 23.81 2.79 1.78
CA GLY A 80 22.54 2.06 1.68
C GLY A 80 21.95 1.60 3.02
N LEU A 81 22.61 1.92 4.14
CA LEU A 81 22.15 1.57 5.49
C LEU A 81 21.08 2.53 5.98
N TYR A 82 20.15 2.03 6.78
CA TYR A 82 19.18 2.82 7.52
C TYR A 82 18.71 2.10 8.77
N THR A 83 18.16 2.84 9.72
CA THR A 83 17.58 2.28 10.94
C THR A 83 16.10 1.98 10.75
N LEU A 84 15.67 0.76 11.06
CA LEU A 84 14.27 0.38 11.21
C LEU A 84 13.88 0.50 12.69
N ILE A 85 12.86 1.32 12.97
CA ILE A 85 12.32 1.58 14.31
C ILE A 85 10.94 0.92 14.39
N VAL A 86 10.82 -0.15 15.17
CA VAL A 86 9.56 -0.87 15.39
C VAL A 86 8.92 -0.39 16.70
N LYS A 87 7.73 0.22 16.62
CA LYS A 87 6.99 0.76 17.75
C LYS A 87 5.87 -0.18 18.16
N HIS A 88 6.01 -0.81 19.33
CA HIS A 88 5.04 -1.74 19.90
C HIS A 88 3.90 -1.02 20.64
N PRO A 89 2.71 -1.63 20.74
CA PRO A 89 1.57 -1.07 21.47
C PRO A 89 1.85 -0.80 22.97
N ASP A 90 2.68 -1.63 23.61
CA ASP A 90 3.08 -1.50 25.02
C ASP A 90 4.11 -0.41 25.28
N GLY A 91 4.53 0.32 24.25
CA GLY A 91 5.53 1.38 24.31
C GLY A 91 6.98 0.92 24.15
N LYS A 92 7.22 -0.38 24.01
CA LYS A 92 8.54 -0.89 23.65
C LYS A 92 8.92 -0.42 22.25
N ILE A 93 10.17 -0.04 22.05
CA ILE A 93 10.74 0.32 20.76
C ILE A 93 11.93 -0.60 20.49
N ASP A 94 11.84 -1.36 19.40
CA ASP A 94 12.96 -2.13 18.88
C ASP A 94 13.57 -1.37 17.69
N SER A 95 14.91 -1.28 17.66
CA SER A 95 15.63 -0.61 16.59
C SER A 95 16.74 -1.51 16.07
N GLN A 96 16.98 -1.51 14.75
CA GLN A 96 18.05 -2.27 14.13
C GLN A 96 18.51 -1.61 12.82
N ILE A 97 19.75 -1.89 12.41
CA ILE A 97 20.29 -1.39 11.15
C ILE A 97 19.99 -2.41 10.04
N ILE A 98 19.37 -1.94 8.97
CA ILE A 98 19.07 -2.73 7.77
C ILE A 98 20.13 -2.46 6.72
N GLY A 99 20.65 -3.52 6.10
CA GLY A 99 21.77 -3.44 5.15
C GLY A 99 21.54 -4.12 3.80
N SER A 100 20.32 -4.53 3.47
CA SER A 100 20.00 -5.24 2.22
C SER A 100 20.06 -4.36 0.96
N ILE A 101 19.93 -3.03 1.10
CA ILE A 101 20.15 -2.08 -0.01
C ILE A 101 21.64 -1.82 -0.11
N ILE A 102 22.23 -2.14 -1.28
CA ILE A 102 23.68 -2.05 -1.51
C ILE A 102 24.06 -1.05 -2.61
N ASP A 103 23.09 -0.58 -3.38
CA ASP A 103 23.29 0.43 -4.42
C ASP A 103 21.99 1.23 -4.63
N PHE A 104 22.09 2.41 -5.23
CA PHE A 104 20.94 3.25 -5.59
C PHE A 104 21.24 4.06 -6.85
N LYS A 105 20.35 4.06 -7.83
CA LYS A 105 20.53 4.78 -9.09
C LYS A 105 19.33 5.70 -9.37
N LEU A 106 19.61 6.81 -10.03
CA LEU A 106 18.60 7.77 -10.48
C LEU A 106 18.43 7.71 -12.00
N GLY A 107 17.18 7.63 -12.46
CA GLY A 107 16.84 7.53 -13.88
C GLY A 107 16.34 8.83 -14.52
N HIS A 108 16.05 9.87 -13.71
CA HIS A 108 15.41 11.08 -14.22
C HIS A 108 16.33 11.97 -15.09
N GLU A 109 17.65 11.92 -14.86
CA GLU A 109 18.63 12.68 -15.67
C GLU A 109 19.28 11.83 -16.76
N ASN A 110 19.56 10.56 -16.43
CA ASN A 110 20.17 9.59 -17.33
C ASN A 110 19.56 8.21 -17.09
N ALA A 111 18.90 7.68 -18.11
CA ALA A 111 18.24 6.37 -18.03
C ALA A 111 19.21 5.19 -18.09
N ASP A 112 20.37 5.34 -18.72
CA ASP A 112 21.30 4.26 -19.00
C ASP A 112 21.75 3.46 -17.76
N PRO A 113 22.13 4.10 -16.63
CA PRO A 113 22.52 3.36 -15.43
C PRO A 113 21.40 2.45 -14.90
N VAL A 114 20.14 2.90 -14.98
CA VAL A 114 18.97 2.16 -14.52
C VAL A 114 18.65 1.01 -15.49
N VAL A 115 18.57 1.28 -16.79
CA VAL A 115 18.35 0.25 -17.83
C VAL A 115 19.44 -0.83 -17.77
N ASN A 116 20.71 -0.41 -17.62
CA ASN A 116 21.83 -1.34 -17.54
C ASN A 116 21.77 -2.21 -16.28
N GLN A 117 21.34 -1.64 -15.14
CA GLN A 117 21.17 -2.40 -13.90
C GLN A 117 20.03 -3.40 -14.01
N MET A 118 18.86 -2.98 -14.53
CA MET A 118 17.74 -3.91 -14.77
C MET A 118 18.10 -5.02 -15.75
N ALA A 119 18.90 -4.69 -16.77
CA ALA A 119 19.38 -5.66 -17.79
C ALA A 119 20.56 -6.52 -17.33
N HIS A 120 21.14 -6.27 -16.16
CA HIS A 120 22.31 -7.01 -15.67
C HIS A 120 21.99 -8.51 -15.49
N PRO A 121 22.93 -9.44 -15.82
CA PRO A 121 22.70 -10.88 -15.68
C PRO A 121 22.28 -11.33 -14.27
N ASP A 122 22.82 -10.71 -13.23
CA ASP A 122 22.50 -11.03 -11.83
C ASP A 122 21.11 -10.54 -11.40
N THR A 123 20.51 -9.55 -12.10
CA THR A 123 19.16 -9.06 -11.79
C THR A 123 18.13 -10.12 -12.21
N LYS A 124 17.39 -10.63 -11.24
CA LYS A 124 16.36 -11.65 -11.41
C LYS A 124 14.94 -11.12 -11.18
N ILE A 125 14.82 -10.05 -10.37
CA ILE A 125 13.53 -9.44 -10.02
C ILE A 125 13.65 -7.91 -10.16
N VAL A 126 12.65 -7.31 -10.80
CA VAL A 126 12.39 -5.86 -10.74
C VAL A 126 11.11 -5.67 -9.96
N SER A 127 11.21 -5.11 -8.74
CA SER A 127 10.07 -4.89 -7.87
C SER A 127 9.66 -3.42 -7.81
N LEU A 128 8.37 -3.16 -7.57
CA LEU A 128 7.76 -1.84 -7.69
C LEU A 128 7.00 -1.46 -6.41
N THR A 129 7.21 -0.21 -5.95
CA THR A 129 6.29 0.53 -5.07
C THR A 129 6.17 1.95 -5.61
N ILE A 130 5.35 2.11 -6.64
CA ILE A 130 5.23 3.32 -7.46
C ILE A 130 3.90 4.06 -7.26
N THR A 131 3.05 3.54 -6.37
CA THR A 131 1.68 3.99 -6.09
C THR A 131 0.75 3.91 -7.32
N GLU A 132 -0.56 4.09 -7.13
CA GLU A 132 -1.56 3.97 -8.20
C GLU A 132 -1.23 4.85 -9.42
N GLY A 133 -0.75 6.06 -9.20
CA GLY A 133 -0.39 6.99 -10.28
C GLY A 133 0.76 6.52 -11.17
N GLY A 134 1.64 5.65 -10.65
CA GLY A 134 2.76 5.07 -11.41
C GLY A 134 2.34 4.04 -12.46
N TYR A 135 1.15 3.46 -12.32
CA TYR A 135 0.64 2.44 -13.25
C TYR A 135 0.01 3.03 -14.50
N ASN A 136 -0.12 4.35 -14.58
CA ASN A 136 -0.53 5.06 -15.79
C ASN A 136 -1.80 4.50 -16.46
N PHE A 137 -2.76 4.05 -15.66
CA PHE A 137 -4.07 3.66 -16.16
C PHE A 137 -5.07 4.83 -16.02
N ASN A 138 -5.98 4.93 -16.99
CA ASN A 138 -7.08 5.87 -16.92
C ASN A 138 -8.11 5.37 -15.88
N PRO A 139 -8.38 6.11 -14.80
CA PRO A 139 -9.31 5.66 -13.76
C PRO A 139 -10.75 5.42 -14.25
N ALA A 140 -11.17 6.08 -15.33
CA ALA A 140 -12.52 5.97 -15.88
C ALA A 140 -12.70 4.72 -16.75
N THR A 141 -11.65 4.28 -17.46
CA THR A 141 -11.73 3.16 -18.41
C THR A 141 -10.98 1.92 -17.91
N GLY A 142 -10.05 2.06 -16.97
CA GLY A 142 -9.14 1.00 -16.55
C GLY A 142 -8.07 0.66 -17.59
N GLU A 143 -8.01 1.39 -18.70
CA GLU A 143 -7.06 1.18 -19.80
C GLU A 143 -5.80 2.01 -19.59
N PHE A 144 -4.73 1.64 -20.30
CA PHE A 144 -3.47 2.38 -20.30
C PHE A 144 -3.67 3.79 -20.87
N ASP A 145 -3.19 4.83 -20.17
CA ASP A 145 -3.31 6.22 -20.60
C ASP A 145 -2.20 6.58 -21.61
N PHE A 146 -2.51 6.46 -22.88
CA PHE A 146 -1.64 6.87 -23.98
C PHE A 146 -1.55 8.38 -24.19
N GLU A 147 -2.44 9.17 -23.58
CA GLU A 147 -2.41 10.64 -23.67
C GLU A 147 -1.38 11.26 -22.73
N ASN A 148 -0.82 10.47 -21.80
CA ASN A 148 0.23 10.93 -20.90
C ASN A 148 1.45 11.43 -21.70
N PRO A 149 1.91 12.71 -21.50
CA PRO A 149 3.01 13.29 -22.27
C PRO A 149 4.34 12.51 -22.17
N ASP A 150 4.63 11.91 -21.01
CA ASP A 150 5.86 11.12 -20.83
C ASP A 150 5.77 9.80 -21.62
N VAL A 151 4.59 9.17 -21.69
CA VAL A 151 4.34 8.00 -22.52
C VAL A 151 4.49 8.34 -24.00
N GLN A 152 3.89 9.44 -24.46
CA GLN A 152 4.04 9.90 -25.84
C GLN A 152 5.49 10.18 -26.22
N HIS A 153 6.25 10.77 -25.27
CA HIS A 153 7.67 11.00 -25.48
C HIS A 153 8.45 9.69 -25.68
N GLU A 154 8.28 8.72 -24.80
CA GLU A 154 9.08 7.47 -24.83
C GLU A 154 8.68 6.52 -25.96
N LEU A 155 7.43 6.55 -26.43
CA LEU A 155 7.02 5.85 -27.64
C LEU A 155 7.74 6.37 -28.88
N GLN A 156 7.99 7.68 -28.94
CA GLN A 156 8.75 8.32 -30.05
C GLN A 156 10.27 8.23 -29.83
N ASN A 157 10.73 8.08 -28.58
CA ASN A 157 12.13 8.07 -28.18
C ASN A 157 12.45 6.86 -27.29
N PRO A 158 12.45 5.61 -27.82
CA PRO A 158 12.59 4.39 -27.01
C PRO A 158 13.87 4.31 -26.17
N ASN A 159 14.90 5.06 -26.54
CA ASN A 159 16.17 5.14 -25.81
C ASN A 159 16.18 6.20 -24.71
N SER A 160 15.08 6.92 -24.51
CA SER A 160 14.92 7.96 -23.48
C SER A 160 13.67 7.72 -22.64
N PRO A 161 13.62 6.61 -21.89
CA PRO A 161 12.47 6.27 -21.06
C PRO A 161 12.21 7.31 -19.97
N LYS A 162 10.94 7.50 -19.63
CA LYS A 162 10.45 8.43 -18.62
C LYS A 162 9.62 7.72 -17.56
N THR A 163 8.72 6.83 -18.00
CA THR A 163 7.87 6.03 -17.12
C THR A 163 8.50 4.67 -16.85
N ILE A 164 8.01 3.98 -15.82
CA ILE A 164 8.46 2.61 -15.53
C ILE A 164 8.36 1.69 -16.74
N TYR A 165 7.38 1.88 -17.61
CA TYR A 165 7.14 1.03 -18.78
C TYR A 165 8.23 1.15 -19.83
N GLY A 166 8.70 2.37 -20.10
CA GLY A 166 9.83 2.60 -20.97
C GLY A 166 11.12 1.99 -20.42
N PHE A 167 11.38 2.11 -19.11
CA PHE A 167 12.53 1.47 -18.47
C PHE A 167 12.47 -0.05 -18.54
N LEU A 168 11.31 -0.65 -18.23
CA LEU A 168 11.11 -2.12 -18.29
C LEU A 168 11.29 -2.64 -19.72
N THR A 169 10.63 -2.02 -20.70
CA THR A 169 10.73 -2.45 -22.10
C THR A 169 12.17 -2.34 -22.63
N ALA A 170 12.87 -1.24 -22.34
CA ALA A 170 14.27 -1.07 -22.73
C ALA A 170 15.18 -2.14 -22.10
N ALA A 171 15.01 -2.43 -20.81
CA ALA A 171 15.80 -3.44 -20.11
C ALA A 171 15.49 -4.87 -20.59
N ILE A 172 14.21 -5.22 -20.80
CA ILE A 172 13.80 -6.54 -21.31
C ILE A 172 14.32 -6.74 -22.73
N LYS A 173 14.20 -5.74 -23.61
CA LYS A 173 14.77 -5.78 -24.96
C LYS A 173 16.27 -6.06 -24.95
N LYS A 174 17.00 -5.33 -24.10
CA LYS A 174 18.46 -5.49 -23.96
C LYS A 174 18.83 -6.91 -23.48
N ARG A 175 18.09 -7.49 -22.53
CA ARG A 175 18.30 -8.87 -22.07
C ARG A 175 18.02 -9.88 -23.17
N ARG A 176 16.90 -9.72 -23.90
CA ARG A 176 16.55 -10.58 -25.05
C ARG A 176 17.65 -10.58 -26.10
N GLU A 177 18.16 -9.41 -26.47
CA GLU A 177 19.24 -9.25 -27.44
C GLU A 177 20.56 -9.91 -26.98
N ALA A 178 20.81 -9.89 -25.65
CA ALA A 178 21.97 -10.55 -25.03
C ALA A 178 21.75 -12.05 -24.78
N GLY A 179 20.60 -12.63 -25.11
CA GLY A 179 20.28 -14.03 -24.85
C GLY A 179 20.14 -14.39 -23.38
N LEU A 180 19.88 -13.38 -22.51
CA LEU A 180 19.66 -13.58 -21.08
C LEU A 180 18.20 -13.91 -20.78
N PRO A 181 17.90 -14.72 -19.73
CA PRO A 181 16.53 -14.98 -19.31
C PRO A 181 15.84 -13.69 -18.85
N ALA A 182 14.51 -13.61 -19.01
CA ALA A 182 13.74 -12.50 -18.49
C ALA A 182 13.84 -12.40 -16.96
N PHE A 183 13.69 -11.20 -16.41
CA PHE A 183 13.46 -11.03 -14.98
C PHE A 183 11.96 -11.05 -14.66
N THR A 184 11.60 -11.30 -13.40
CA THR A 184 10.23 -11.15 -12.90
C THR A 184 9.95 -9.68 -12.64
N VAL A 185 8.76 -9.18 -13.00
CA VAL A 185 8.27 -7.86 -12.59
C VAL A 185 7.26 -8.05 -11.48
N MET A 186 7.60 -7.56 -10.28
CA MET A 186 6.88 -7.85 -9.04
C MET A 186 6.36 -6.56 -8.41
N SER A 187 5.08 -6.30 -8.52
CA SER A 187 4.46 -5.19 -7.80
C SER A 187 4.30 -5.51 -6.32
N CYS A 188 4.69 -4.56 -5.46
CA CYS A 188 4.44 -4.56 -4.01
C CYS A 188 3.57 -3.36 -3.61
N ASP A 189 2.79 -2.80 -4.54
CA ASP A 189 1.83 -1.74 -4.27
C ASP A 189 0.52 -2.28 -3.73
N ASN A 190 -0.17 -1.46 -2.96
CA ASN A 190 -1.47 -1.77 -2.38
C ASN A 190 -2.61 -1.56 -3.41
N ILE A 191 -2.53 -2.27 -4.53
CA ILE A 191 -3.53 -2.27 -5.61
C ILE A 191 -4.06 -3.69 -5.76
N GLN A 192 -5.36 -3.85 -5.99
CA GLN A 192 -5.94 -5.16 -6.27
C GLN A 192 -5.35 -5.74 -7.55
N HIS A 193 -4.98 -7.03 -7.50
CA HIS A 193 -4.38 -7.75 -8.65
C HIS A 193 -3.17 -7.01 -9.23
N ASN A 194 -2.29 -6.54 -8.36
CA ASN A 194 -1.18 -5.67 -8.70
C ASN A 194 -0.24 -6.25 -9.76
N GLY A 195 -0.01 -7.56 -9.78
CA GLY A 195 0.73 -8.26 -10.82
C GLY A 195 -0.01 -8.24 -12.17
N ASP A 196 -1.31 -8.56 -12.18
CA ASP A 196 -2.14 -8.53 -13.39
C ASP A 196 -2.20 -7.11 -13.98
N VAL A 197 -2.42 -6.08 -13.14
CA VAL A 197 -2.41 -4.67 -13.57
C VAL A 197 -1.06 -4.31 -14.18
N THR A 198 0.04 -4.69 -13.53
CA THR A 198 1.39 -4.42 -14.05
C THR A 198 1.62 -5.06 -15.41
N ARG A 199 1.21 -6.33 -15.56
CA ARG A 199 1.30 -7.08 -16.84
C ARG A 199 0.49 -6.39 -17.94
N ASP A 200 -0.77 -6.08 -17.67
CA ASP A 200 -1.68 -5.57 -18.68
C ASP A 200 -1.24 -4.18 -19.16
N MET A 201 -0.79 -3.32 -18.24
CA MET A 201 -0.26 -1.99 -18.58
C MET A 201 1.07 -2.10 -19.35
N LEU A 202 1.99 -2.98 -18.94
CA LEU A 202 3.26 -3.18 -19.67
C LEU A 202 3.02 -3.75 -21.07
N LEU A 203 2.11 -4.70 -21.20
CA LEU A 203 1.76 -5.26 -22.51
C LEU A 203 1.09 -4.24 -23.44
N ALA A 204 0.20 -3.39 -22.89
CA ALA A 204 -0.41 -2.31 -23.66
C ALA A 204 0.67 -1.37 -24.23
N PHE A 205 1.57 -0.89 -23.38
CA PHE A 205 2.69 -0.04 -23.79
C PHE A 205 3.62 -0.73 -24.82
N ALA A 206 4.02 -1.97 -24.52
CA ALA A 206 4.95 -2.70 -25.38
C ALA A 206 4.36 -3.01 -26.76
N LYS A 207 3.06 -3.30 -26.86
CA LYS A 207 2.36 -3.54 -28.14
C LYS A 207 2.40 -2.33 -29.06
N GLU A 208 2.30 -1.12 -28.49
CA GLU A 208 2.38 0.12 -29.28
C GLU A 208 3.82 0.42 -29.71
N GLN A 209 4.81 0.05 -28.92
CA GLN A 209 6.21 0.30 -29.22
C GLN A 209 6.83 -0.77 -30.14
N ASP A 210 6.64 -2.06 -29.82
CA ASP A 210 7.25 -3.22 -30.52
C ASP A 210 6.42 -4.48 -30.25
N LYS A 211 5.65 -4.94 -31.24
CA LYS A 211 4.76 -6.10 -31.13
C LYS A 211 5.52 -7.42 -30.86
N ASP A 212 6.71 -7.57 -31.40
CA ASP A 212 7.52 -8.76 -31.19
C ASP A 212 8.07 -8.80 -29.76
N LEU A 213 8.41 -7.63 -29.20
CA LEU A 213 8.79 -7.51 -27.80
C LEU A 213 7.61 -7.78 -26.87
N ALA A 214 6.42 -7.27 -27.21
CA ALA A 214 5.20 -7.55 -26.43
C ALA A 214 4.90 -9.07 -26.38
N THR A 215 5.02 -9.77 -27.50
CA THR A 215 4.86 -11.25 -27.55
C THR A 215 5.91 -11.96 -26.69
N TYR A 216 7.16 -11.49 -26.68
CA TYR A 216 8.19 -12.02 -25.81
C TYR A 216 7.87 -11.78 -24.32
N ILE A 217 7.44 -10.57 -23.95
CA ILE A 217 7.05 -10.21 -22.57
C ILE A 217 5.92 -11.12 -22.10
N GLU A 218 4.86 -11.27 -22.88
CA GLU A 218 3.71 -12.11 -22.54
C GLU A 218 4.09 -13.56 -22.26
N LYS A 219 5.08 -14.08 -22.98
CA LYS A 219 5.52 -15.47 -22.86
C LYS A 219 6.55 -15.70 -21.75
N GLU A 220 7.54 -14.84 -21.61
CA GLU A 220 8.75 -15.10 -20.82
C GLU A 220 8.80 -14.33 -19.50
N VAL A 221 8.08 -13.20 -19.37
CA VAL A 221 8.06 -12.39 -18.14
C VAL A 221 6.92 -12.85 -17.24
N ARG A 222 7.19 -13.00 -15.96
CA ARG A 222 6.19 -13.33 -14.92
C ARG A 222 5.87 -12.11 -14.08
N PHE A 223 4.61 -12.04 -13.62
CA PHE A 223 4.03 -10.93 -12.89
C PHE A 223 3.22 -11.45 -11.69
N PRO A 224 3.88 -12.00 -10.66
CA PRO A 224 3.14 -12.53 -9.52
C PRO A 224 2.32 -11.44 -8.85
N ASN A 225 1.05 -11.74 -8.54
CA ASN A 225 0.27 -10.90 -7.65
C ASN A 225 0.80 -11.03 -6.23
N SER A 226 0.72 -9.96 -5.45
CA SER A 226 1.15 -9.97 -4.06
C SER A 226 0.23 -9.16 -3.15
N MET A 227 -0.03 -9.65 -1.94
CA MET A 227 -0.67 -8.93 -0.87
C MET A 227 0.38 -8.57 0.17
N VAL A 228 0.57 -7.27 0.38
CA VAL A 228 1.56 -6.70 1.31
C VAL A 228 0.85 -5.97 2.43
N ASP A 229 1.32 -6.11 3.66
CA ASP A 229 0.73 -5.43 4.82
C ASP A 229 1.78 -5.12 5.89
N ARG A 230 1.96 -3.85 6.19
CA ARG A 230 2.64 -3.26 7.34
C ARG A 230 2.30 -1.78 7.45
N ILE A 231 1.84 -1.32 8.59
CA ILE A 231 1.64 0.12 8.82
C ILE A 231 3.01 0.79 8.98
N THR A 232 3.29 1.73 8.08
CA THR A 232 4.57 2.44 8.01
C THR A 232 4.27 3.94 7.88
N PRO A 233 4.21 4.68 9.00
CA PRO A 233 4.00 6.12 8.96
C PRO A 233 5.20 6.87 8.39
N VAL A 234 4.99 8.12 8.02
CA VAL A 234 6.07 8.99 7.54
C VAL A 234 7.05 9.26 8.67
N THR A 235 8.35 9.18 8.38
CA THR A 235 9.41 9.54 9.32
C THR A 235 9.27 10.98 9.78
N THR A 236 9.32 11.19 11.08
CA THR A 236 9.22 12.50 11.72
C THR A 236 10.57 12.97 12.26
N PRO A 237 10.76 14.28 12.51
CA PRO A 237 11.96 14.77 13.20
C PRO A 237 12.19 14.08 14.55
N SER A 238 11.14 13.76 15.30
CA SER A 238 11.25 13.06 16.57
C SER A 238 11.79 11.64 16.46
N ASP A 239 11.63 10.98 15.30
CA ASP A 239 12.21 9.65 15.07
C ASP A 239 13.72 9.75 14.86
N ILE A 240 14.18 10.82 14.22
CA ILE A 240 15.63 11.11 14.04
C ILE A 240 16.25 11.48 15.39
N ASP A 241 15.61 12.41 16.13
CA ASP A 241 16.08 12.84 17.46
C ASP A 241 16.14 11.67 18.46
N TYR A 242 15.20 10.71 18.35
CA TYR A 242 15.23 9.50 19.18
C TYR A 242 16.51 8.70 18.98
N LEU A 243 16.97 8.51 17.74
CA LEU A 243 18.22 7.78 17.46
C LEU A 243 19.45 8.54 17.94
N GLU A 244 19.49 9.86 17.79
CA GLU A 244 20.61 10.68 18.27
C GLU A 244 20.68 10.67 19.80
N THR A 245 19.54 10.82 20.48
CA THR A 245 19.51 10.89 21.94
C THR A 245 19.73 9.56 22.64
N THR A 246 19.22 8.46 22.03
CA THR A 246 19.27 7.12 22.66
C THR A 246 20.54 6.37 22.34
N TYR A 247 21.06 6.52 21.12
CA TYR A 247 22.15 5.70 20.59
C TYR A 247 23.37 6.51 20.11
N ASP A 248 23.34 7.85 20.22
CA ASP A 248 24.35 8.75 19.61
C ASP A 248 24.53 8.44 18.10
N LEU A 249 23.43 8.05 17.45
CA LEU A 249 23.40 7.60 16.07
C LEU A 249 22.72 8.63 15.17
N LYS A 250 23.45 9.18 14.22
CA LYS A 250 22.91 10.06 13.19
C LYS A 250 22.53 9.24 11.96
N ASP A 251 21.23 9.00 11.80
CA ASP A 251 20.57 8.49 10.59
C ASP A 251 19.65 9.58 10.03
N GLU A 252 19.92 10.05 8.83
CA GLU A 252 19.18 11.18 8.26
C GLU A 252 17.79 10.79 7.73
N TRP A 253 17.50 9.48 7.60
CA TRP A 253 16.17 9.01 7.14
C TRP A 253 15.81 7.61 7.64
N PRO A 254 15.66 7.41 8.94
CA PRO A 254 15.19 6.14 9.49
C PRO A 254 13.77 5.83 9.03
N VAL A 255 13.31 4.59 9.27
CA VAL A 255 11.95 4.17 8.99
C VAL A 255 11.28 3.68 10.25
N THR A 256 10.09 4.20 10.53
CA THR A 256 9.23 3.76 11.64
C THR A 256 8.12 2.85 11.12
N CYS A 257 7.83 1.76 11.83
CA CYS A 257 6.75 0.85 11.49
C CYS A 257 6.15 0.16 12.74
N GLU A 258 5.04 -0.53 12.54
CA GLU A 258 4.46 -1.45 13.51
C GLU A 258 5.22 -2.79 13.56
N PRO A 259 5.02 -3.61 14.62
CA PRO A 259 5.63 -4.96 14.69
C PRO A 259 5.03 -5.93 13.67
N PHE A 260 3.74 -5.82 13.33
CA PHE A 260 3.10 -6.69 12.35
C PHE A 260 3.71 -6.49 10.96
N ILE A 261 3.94 -7.61 10.27
CA ILE A 261 4.35 -7.64 8.88
C ILE A 261 3.74 -8.88 8.22
N GLN A 262 3.20 -8.74 7.03
CA GLN A 262 2.69 -9.86 6.24
C GLN A 262 2.99 -9.64 4.75
N TRP A 263 3.38 -10.73 4.09
CA TRP A 263 3.54 -10.78 2.64
C TRP A 263 3.05 -12.12 2.12
N VAL A 264 2.06 -12.08 1.26
CA VAL A 264 1.55 -13.24 0.52
C VAL A 264 1.78 -12.98 -0.96
N ILE A 265 2.34 -13.92 -1.68
CA ILE A 265 2.74 -13.76 -3.07
C ILE A 265 2.51 -15.05 -3.87
N GLU A 266 2.15 -14.92 -5.13
CA GLU A 266 2.07 -16.05 -6.07
C GLU A 266 3.45 -16.59 -6.41
N ASP A 267 3.60 -17.93 -6.43
CA ASP A 267 4.89 -18.57 -6.75
C ASP A 267 5.07 -18.72 -8.27
N ASP A 268 5.12 -17.58 -8.98
CA ASP A 268 5.31 -17.50 -10.43
C ASP A 268 6.44 -16.52 -10.81
N PHE A 269 7.64 -17.07 -11.04
CA PHE A 269 8.85 -16.29 -11.28
C PHE A 269 9.57 -16.70 -12.57
N SER A 270 10.10 -15.72 -13.31
CA SER A 270 10.78 -15.93 -14.58
C SER A 270 12.16 -16.61 -14.46
N ASN A 271 12.94 -16.27 -13.41
CA ASN A 271 14.36 -16.61 -13.29
C ASN A 271 14.78 -16.89 -11.83
N GLY A 272 13.95 -17.67 -11.12
CA GLY A 272 14.18 -17.97 -9.71
C GLY A 272 13.81 -16.81 -8.77
N ARG A 273 13.80 -17.10 -7.48
CA ARG A 273 13.42 -16.19 -6.41
C ARG A 273 14.18 -16.47 -5.11
N PRO A 274 14.23 -15.51 -4.16
CA PRO A 274 14.72 -15.76 -2.81
C PRO A 274 13.80 -16.76 -2.08
N GLU A 275 14.36 -17.53 -1.16
CA GLU A 275 13.62 -18.45 -0.28
C GLU A 275 12.96 -17.69 0.88
N PHE A 276 12.15 -16.68 0.57
CA PHE A 276 11.51 -15.80 1.55
C PHE A 276 10.55 -16.52 2.49
N GLU A 277 10.09 -17.73 2.16
CA GLU A 277 9.33 -18.60 3.08
C GLU A 277 10.10 -18.90 4.36
N LYS A 278 11.42 -18.93 4.33
CA LYS A 278 12.27 -19.10 5.51
C LYS A 278 12.20 -17.94 6.51
N VAL A 279 11.75 -16.79 6.06
CA VAL A 279 11.58 -15.58 6.88
C VAL A 279 10.13 -15.13 7.02
N GLY A 280 9.17 -16.02 6.68
CA GLY A 280 7.74 -15.83 6.96
C GLY A 280 6.90 -15.26 5.81
N VAL A 281 7.44 -15.13 4.59
CA VAL A 281 6.62 -14.83 3.41
C VAL A 281 5.83 -16.07 3.01
N GLN A 282 4.55 -15.90 2.70
CA GLN A 282 3.67 -16.98 2.29
C GLN A 282 3.56 -17.03 0.77
N PHE A 283 4.04 -18.13 0.16
CA PHE A 283 3.82 -18.40 -1.25
C PHE A 283 2.55 -19.21 -1.47
N VAL A 284 1.70 -18.75 -2.38
CA VAL A 284 0.38 -19.33 -2.65
C VAL A 284 0.15 -19.45 -4.16
N PRO A 285 -0.77 -20.32 -4.59
CA PRO A 285 -1.14 -20.39 -6.01
C PRO A 285 -2.05 -19.23 -6.47
N ASP A 286 -2.76 -18.57 -5.55
CA ASP A 286 -3.68 -17.45 -5.81
C ASP A 286 -3.73 -16.52 -4.61
N VAL A 287 -3.39 -15.26 -4.81
CA VAL A 287 -3.38 -14.21 -3.76
C VAL A 287 -4.76 -13.60 -3.52
N LYS A 288 -5.70 -13.70 -4.46
CA LYS A 288 -7.00 -13.01 -4.42
C LYS A 288 -7.79 -13.20 -3.12
N PRO A 289 -7.88 -14.42 -2.53
CA PRO A 289 -8.56 -14.59 -1.24
C PRO A 289 -7.94 -13.79 -0.10
N TYR A 290 -6.61 -13.67 -0.06
CA TYR A 290 -5.86 -12.91 0.95
C TYR A 290 -6.00 -11.41 0.75
N GLU A 291 -6.00 -10.93 -0.49
CA GLU A 291 -6.31 -9.53 -0.82
C GLU A 291 -7.73 -9.18 -0.35
N LYS A 292 -8.72 -10.02 -0.67
CA LYS A 292 -10.11 -9.83 -0.25
C LYS A 292 -10.21 -9.75 1.28
N MET A 293 -9.54 -10.66 2.00
CA MET A 293 -9.50 -10.64 3.47
C MET A 293 -8.97 -9.30 3.99
N LYS A 294 -7.79 -8.87 3.52
CA LYS A 294 -7.19 -7.60 3.94
C LYS A 294 -8.08 -6.41 3.61
N LEU A 295 -8.64 -6.35 2.40
CA LEU A 295 -9.51 -5.24 1.97
C LEU A 295 -10.78 -5.15 2.81
N ARG A 296 -11.42 -6.30 3.11
CA ARG A 296 -12.69 -6.35 3.84
C ARG A 296 -12.53 -6.20 5.36
N LEU A 297 -11.43 -6.65 5.94
CA LEU A 297 -11.20 -6.58 7.39
C LEU A 297 -10.34 -5.37 7.78
N LEU A 298 -9.14 -5.22 7.22
CA LEU A 298 -8.22 -4.13 7.59
C LEU A 298 -8.65 -2.80 6.97
N ASN A 299 -8.73 -2.73 5.64
CA ASN A 299 -8.96 -1.46 4.96
C ASN A 299 -10.38 -0.93 5.20
N ALA A 300 -11.40 -1.80 5.14
CA ALA A 300 -12.76 -1.43 5.48
C ALA A 300 -12.89 -1.07 6.98
N GLY A 301 -12.25 -1.84 7.88
CA GLY A 301 -12.22 -1.54 9.31
C GLY A 301 -11.60 -0.17 9.62
N HIS A 302 -10.50 0.19 8.96
CA HIS A 302 -9.94 1.55 9.02
C HIS A 302 -10.95 2.61 8.56
N SER A 303 -11.68 2.35 7.46
CA SER A 303 -12.70 3.30 6.95
C SER A 303 -13.89 3.43 7.89
N VAL A 304 -14.30 2.33 8.55
CA VAL A 304 -15.33 2.34 9.61
C VAL A 304 -14.91 3.28 10.74
N LEU A 305 -13.72 3.07 11.30
CA LEU A 305 -13.20 3.92 12.38
C LEU A 305 -12.96 5.35 11.90
N GLY A 306 -12.42 5.53 10.68
CA GLY A 306 -12.07 6.84 10.13
C GLY A 306 -13.28 7.75 9.97
N ILE A 307 -14.29 7.35 9.21
CA ILE A 307 -15.47 8.18 8.92
C ILE A 307 -16.30 8.44 10.19
N LEU A 308 -16.58 7.39 10.97
CA LEU A 308 -17.35 7.54 12.20
C LEU A 308 -16.57 8.33 13.26
N GLY A 309 -15.26 8.09 13.37
CA GLY A 309 -14.34 8.79 14.26
C GLY A 309 -14.21 10.27 13.91
N ALA A 310 -14.12 10.62 12.62
CA ALA A 310 -14.09 12.00 12.15
C ALA A 310 -15.33 12.77 12.61
N LEU A 311 -16.52 12.21 12.41
CA LEU A 311 -17.78 12.85 12.82
C LEU A 311 -17.94 12.89 14.34
N HIS A 312 -17.36 11.95 15.09
CA HIS A 312 -17.35 11.98 16.54
C HIS A 312 -16.31 12.97 17.10
N GLY A 313 -15.28 13.34 16.33
CA GLY A 313 -14.21 14.25 16.74
C GLY A 313 -12.97 13.53 17.32
N HIS A 314 -12.77 12.26 17.03
CA HIS A 314 -11.54 11.55 17.35
C HIS A 314 -10.40 11.96 16.38
N PRO A 315 -9.19 12.31 16.89
CA PRO A 315 -8.10 12.77 16.03
C PRO A 315 -7.30 11.62 15.38
N THR A 316 -7.31 10.44 16.01
CA THR A 316 -6.50 9.29 15.62
C THR A 316 -7.29 7.98 15.70
N ILE A 317 -6.84 6.96 14.99
CA ILE A 317 -7.46 5.63 15.01
C ILE A 317 -7.35 4.98 16.40
N ASN A 318 -6.22 5.13 17.09
CA ASN A 318 -6.11 4.63 18.45
C ASN A 318 -7.09 5.33 19.42
N ALA A 319 -7.38 6.61 19.23
CA ALA A 319 -8.40 7.29 20.03
C ALA A 319 -9.81 6.72 19.81
N CYS A 320 -10.12 6.26 18.59
CA CYS A 320 -11.35 5.50 18.35
C CYS A 320 -11.33 4.17 19.11
N MET A 321 -10.21 3.49 19.19
CA MET A 321 -10.07 2.20 19.89
C MET A 321 -10.02 2.30 21.41
N GLU A 322 -9.86 3.49 21.98
CA GLU A 322 -10.05 3.78 23.42
C GLU A 322 -11.53 3.90 23.80
N ASP A 323 -12.44 3.92 22.82
CA ASP A 323 -13.88 4.03 23.00
C ASP A 323 -14.56 2.66 22.75
N ASP A 324 -15.09 2.05 23.81
CA ASP A 324 -15.70 0.70 23.77
C ASP A 324 -16.83 0.56 22.73
N ILE A 325 -17.56 1.64 22.44
CA ILE A 325 -18.62 1.62 21.42
C ILE A 325 -18.02 1.45 20.04
N PHE A 326 -16.92 2.15 19.73
CA PHE A 326 -16.20 1.99 18.47
C PHE A 326 -15.58 0.60 18.33
N VAL A 327 -14.98 0.07 19.39
CA VAL A 327 -14.40 -1.28 19.42
C VAL A 327 -15.47 -2.34 19.15
N THR A 328 -16.63 -2.22 19.84
CA THR A 328 -17.75 -3.17 19.69
C THR A 328 -18.33 -3.09 18.27
N HIS A 329 -18.53 -1.90 17.75
CA HIS A 329 -19.07 -1.69 16.40
C HIS A 329 -18.12 -2.22 15.31
N LEU A 330 -16.82 -1.93 15.42
CA LEU A 330 -15.81 -2.46 14.49
C LEU A 330 -15.83 -3.99 14.50
N ARG A 331 -15.84 -4.60 15.69
CA ARG A 331 -15.87 -6.07 15.79
C ARG A 331 -17.14 -6.67 15.20
N ALA A 332 -18.28 -6.06 15.44
CA ALA A 332 -19.55 -6.49 14.87
C ALA A 332 -19.56 -6.38 13.34
N PHE A 333 -19.04 -5.28 12.76
CA PHE A 333 -18.82 -5.15 11.33
C PHE A 333 -17.95 -6.31 10.78
N MET A 334 -16.80 -6.57 11.41
CA MET A 334 -15.88 -7.62 10.99
C MET A 334 -16.53 -9.01 11.05
N ASP A 335 -17.29 -9.31 12.12
CA ASP A 335 -17.88 -10.63 12.34
C ASP A 335 -19.14 -10.88 11.51
N GLN A 336 -19.99 -9.86 11.31
CA GLN A 336 -21.34 -10.02 10.73
C GLN A 336 -21.40 -9.63 9.25
N GLU A 337 -20.50 -8.74 8.77
CA GLU A 337 -20.55 -8.27 7.39
C GLU A 337 -19.29 -8.61 6.58
N ALA A 338 -18.10 -8.49 7.17
CA ALA A 338 -16.87 -8.76 6.44
C ALA A 338 -16.53 -10.25 6.38
N THR A 339 -16.52 -10.97 7.53
CA THR A 339 -16.13 -12.38 7.58
C THR A 339 -17.03 -13.30 6.76
N PRO A 340 -18.38 -13.16 6.75
CA PRO A 340 -19.26 -14.10 6.04
C PRO A 340 -19.09 -14.12 4.51
N ILE A 341 -18.50 -13.07 3.93
CA ILE A 341 -18.29 -12.95 2.48
C ILE A 341 -16.86 -13.32 2.04
N LEU A 342 -16.01 -13.75 2.99
CA LEU A 342 -14.64 -14.17 2.68
C LEU A 342 -14.61 -15.61 2.19
N ASP A 343 -13.70 -15.86 1.26
CA ASP A 343 -13.37 -17.22 0.82
C ASP A 343 -12.61 -17.97 1.94
N LYS A 344 -12.58 -19.30 1.85
CA LYS A 344 -11.78 -20.10 2.77
C LYS A 344 -10.28 -19.82 2.54
N LEU A 345 -9.59 -19.44 3.60
CA LEU A 345 -8.16 -19.13 3.60
C LEU A 345 -7.37 -20.27 4.28
N GLU A 346 -6.40 -20.81 3.55
CA GLU A 346 -5.51 -21.81 4.12
C GLU A 346 -4.45 -21.16 5.01
N GLY A 347 -4.24 -21.72 6.20
CA GLY A 347 -3.21 -21.24 7.12
C GLY A 347 -3.55 -19.94 7.86
N ILE A 348 -4.78 -19.40 7.72
CA ILE A 348 -5.22 -18.17 8.40
C ILE A 348 -6.32 -18.49 9.43
N ASP A 349 -6.07 -18.15 10.68
CA ASP A 349 -7.10 -18.02 11.71
C ASP A 349 -7.71 -16.62 11.65
N LEU A 350 -8.92 -16.52 11.11
CA LEU A 350 -9.63 -15.23 10.97
C LEU A 350 -9.96 -14.58 12.32
N THR A 351 -10.13 -15.37 13.40
CA THR A 351 -10.37 -14.81 14.72
C THR A 351 -9.11 -14.15 15.25
N ALA A 352 -7.98 -14.86 15.21
CA ALA A 352 -6.68 -14.30 15.59
C ALA A 352 -6.29 -13.11 14.72
N TYR A 353 -6.60 -13.14 13.42
CA TYR A 353 -6.36 -12.00 12.52
C TYR A 353 -7.16 -10.77 12.92
N LYS A 354 -8.46 -10.90 13.21
CA LYS A 354 -9.30 -9.79 13.68
C LYS A 354 -8.83 -9.23 15.03
N ASP A 355 -8.41 -10.10 15.95
CA ASP A 355 -7.85 -9.69 17.23
C ASP A 355 -6.55 -8.87 17.02
N SER A 356 -5.67 -9.35 16.15
CA SER A 356 -4.46 -8.61 15.77
C SER A 356 -4.74 -7.25 15.12
N LEU A 357 -5.80 -7.14 14.31
CA LEU A 357 -6.23 -5.86 13.74
C LEU A 357 -6.66 -4.86 14.80
N GLN A 358 -7.42 -5.31 15.82
CA GLN A 358 -7.81 -4.44 16.93
C GLN A 358 -6.60 -3.95 17.73
N GLU A 359 -5.61 -4.82 17.99
CA GLU A 359 -4.36 -4.44 18.64
C GLU A 359 -3.55 -3.43 17.80
N ARG A 360 -3.48 -3.63 16.50
CA ARG A 360 -2.78 -2.73 15.56
C ARG A 360 -3.44 -1.34 15.52
N PHE A 361 -4.76 -1.29 15.44
CA PHE A 361 -5.53 -0.04 15.43
C PHE A 361 -5.43 0.70 16.78
N ALA A 362 -5.33 -0.04 17.88
CA ALA A 362 -5.17 0.53 19.22
C ALA A 362 -3.75 1.04 19.52
N ASN A 363 -2.76 0.82 18.64
CA ASN A 363 -1.37 1.19 18.90
C ASN A 363 -1.17 2.73 18.99
N PRO A 364 -0.97 3.31 20.20
CA PRO A 364 -0.86 4.74 20.38
C PRO A 364 0.46 5.32 19.86
N ASN A 365 1.44 4.46 19.56
CA ASN A 365 2.78 4.86 19.14
C ASN A 365 2.89 5.04 17.63
N ILE A 366 1.93 4.49 16.86
CA ILE A 366 1.81 4.68 15.41
C ILE A 366 1.13 6.02 15.09
N LYS A 367 0.16 6.45 15.91
CA LYS A 367 -0.58 7.74 15.78
C LYS A 367 -1.17 7.95 14.39
N ASP A 368 -1.81 6.91 13.84
CA ASP A 368 -2.45 7.03 12.53
C ASP A 368 -3.63 8.00 12.60
N SER A 369 -3.58 9.08 11.83
CA SER A 369 -4.58 10.14 11.91
C SER A 369 -5.86 9.76 11.19
N VAL A 370 -7.01 10.08 11.79
CA VAL A 370 -8.34 9.93 11.17
C VAL A 370 -8.41 10.68 9.85
N SER A 371 -7.84 11.89 9.76
CA SER A 371 -7.79 12.69 8.51
C SER A 371 -7.08 11.94 7.37
N ARG A 372 -5.92 11.31 7.64
CA ARG A 372 -5.19 10.51 6.65
C ARG A 372 -6.01 9.29 6.18
N ILE A 373 -6.70 8.63 7.10
CA ILE A 373 -7.55 7.48 6.75
C ILE A 373 -8.74 7.91 5.90
N CYS A 374 -9.36 9.06 6.20
CA CYS A 374 -10.49 9.60 5.45
C CYS A 374 -10.10 10.22 4.10
N SER A 375 -8.81 10.54 3.87
CA SER A 375 -8.40 11.11 2.58
C SER A 375 -8.67 10.13 1.43
N GLU A 376 -9.07 10.68 0.25
CA GLU A 376 -9.42 9.90 -0.95
C GLU A 376 -10.46 8.79 -0.67
N SER A 377 -11.48 9.07 0.14
CA SER A 377 -12.57 8.13 0.44
C SER A 377 -13.33 7.71 -0.82
N SER A 378 -13.46 8.58 -1.81
CA SER A 378 -14.09 8.26 -3.10
C SER A 378 -13.37 7.14 -3.87
N ALA A 379 -12.06 7.03 -3.74
CA ALA A 379 -11.27 5.97 -4.34
C ALA A 379 -11.25 4.67 -3.52
N LYS A 380 -11.48 4.76 -2.21
CA LYS A 380 -11.34 3.64 -1.25
C LYS A 380 -12.66 2.95 -0.93
N LEU A 381 -13.70 3.72 -0.55
CA LEU A 381 -14.97 3.14 -0.07
C LEU A 381 -15.68 2.25 -1.10
N PRO A 382 -15.65 2.53 -2.41
CA PRO A 382 -16.19 1.62 -3.41
C PRO A 382 -15.57 0.23 -3.34
N LYS A 383 -14.26 0.14 -3.17
CA LYS A 383 -13.51 -1.12 -3.14
C LYS A 383 -13.68 -1.88 -1.81
N PHE A 384 -13.86 -1.16 -0.70
CA PHE A 384 -13.84 -1.76 0.64
C PHE A 384 -15.26 -1.99 1.18
N LEU A 385 -16.05 -0.91 1.38
CA LEU A 385 -17.34 -0.97 2.03
C LEU A 385 -18.50 -1.21 1.06
N ILE A 386 -18.53 -0.52 -0.08
CA ILE A 386 -19.62 -0.67 -1.06
C ILE A 386 -19.60 -2.08 -1.62
N ALA A 387 -18.43 -2.62 -1.96
CA ALA A 387 -18.30 -4.00 -2.38
C ALA A 387 -18.70 -5.00 -1.27
N THR A 388 -18.45 -4.70 0.03
CA THR A 388 -18.95 -5.52 1.15
C THR A 388 -20.49 -5.52 1.21
N ILE A 389 -21.12 -4.35 1.03
CA ILE A 389 -22.59 -4.24 0.96
C ILE A 389 -23.13 -5.07 -0.20
N GLN A 390 -22.53 -4.98 -1.40
CA GLN A 390 -22.96 -5.71 -2.59
C GLN A 390 -22.88 -7.23 -2.40
N ASP A 391 -21.75 -7.73 -1.86
CA ASP A 391 -21.54 -9.15 -1.57
C ASP A 391 -22.56 -9.68 -0.55
N ASN A 392 -22.84 -8.91 0.52
CA ASN A 392 -23.85 -9.27 1.51
C ASN A 392 -25.29 -9.22 0.96
N LEU A 393 -25.63 -8.26 0.12
CA LEU A 393 -26.94 -8.22 -0.54
C LEU A 393 -27.14 -9.44 -1.43
N ALA A 394 -26.11 -9.87 -2.15
CA ALA A 394 -26.17 -11.05 -3.00
C ALA A 394 -26.31 -12.36 -2.20
N SER A 395 -25.72 -12.45 -0.99
CA SER A 395 -25.76 -13.62 -0.12
C SER A 395 -26.88 -13.58 0.93
N GLY A 396 -27.62 -12.48 1.06
CA GLY A 396 -28.65 -12.28 2.10
C GLY A 396 -28.08 -11.91 3.49
N GLY A 397 -26.80 -11.54 3.56
CA GLY A 397 -26.10 -11.14 4.79
C GLY A 397 -26.50 -9.74 5.31
N SER A 398 -25.98 -9.33 6.49
CA SER A 398 -26.19 -7.98 7.06
C SER A 398 -25.48 -6.91 6.22
N ILE A 399 -26.05 -5.69 6.20
CA ILE A 399 -25.47 -4.50 5.57
C ILE A 399 -25.52 -3.27 6.49
N ASP A 400 -25.89 -3.45 7.75
CA ASP A 400 -26.28 -2.34 8.65
C ASP A 400 -25.07 -1.49 9.05
N TYR A 401 -23.95 -2.14 9.39
CA TYR A 401 -22.73 -1.47 9.84
C TYR A 401 -22.07 -0.69 8.70
N ALA A 402 -21.89 -1.33 7.55
CA ALA A 402 -21.29 -0.68 6.38
C ALA A 402 -22.18 0.46 5.86
N THR A 403 -23.53 0.27 5.84
CA THR A 403 -24.46 1.30 5.40
C THR A 403 -24.46 2.52 6.33
N LEU A 404 -24.24 2.33 7.64
CA LEU A 404 -24.05 3.45 8.56
C LEU A 404 -22.84 4.31 8.17
N VAL A 405 -21.73 3.68 7.79
CA VAL A 405 -20.54 4.42 7.35
C VAL A 405 -20.81 5.20 6.06
N ILE A 406 -21.56 4.62 5.12
CA ILE A 406 -21.95 5.33 3.88
C ILE A 406 -22.87 6.52 4.17
N ALA A 407 -23.83 6.36 5.08
CA ALA A 407 -24.69 7.48 5.52
C ALA A 407 -23.90 8.58 6.25
N ALA A 408 -22.93 8.19 7.07
CA ALA A 408 -22.00 9.09 7.74
C ALA A 408 -21.09 9.81 6.74
N TRP A 409 -20.61 9.12 5.70
CA TRP A 409 -19.80 9.71 4.62
C TRP A 409 -20.60 10.79 3.83
N CYS A 410 -21.88 10.58 3.61
CA CYS A 410 -22.74 11.62 3.04
C CYS A 410 -22.74 12.90 3.89
N TYR A 411 -22.95 12.79 5.20
CA TYR A 411 -22.93 13.95 6.11
C TYR A 411 -21.54 14.60 6.19
N TYR A 412 -20.49 13.78 6.26
CA TYR A 412 -19.09 14.21 6.20
C TYR A 412 -18.82 15.07 4.97
N SER A 413 -19.25 14.61 3.80
CA SER A 413 -19.07 15.31 2.51
C SER A 413 -19.92 16.59 2.38
N ASP A 414 -21.12 16.63 2.99
CA ASP A 414 -21.99 17.81 2.97
C ASP A 414 -21.54 18.87 3.97
N LYS A 415 -21.32 18.50 5.22
CA LYS A 415 -21.13 19.46 6.30
C LYS A 415 -19.68 19.74 6.63
N GLY A 416 -18.78 18.75 6.50
CA GLY A 416 -17.37 18.90 6.83
C GLY A 416 -17.14 19.37 8.28
N ILE A 417 -18.00 18.95 9.21
CA ILE A 417 -17.90 19.28 10.64
C ILE A 417 -18.15 18.04 11.50
N ASP A 418 -17.52 18.01 12.67
CA ASP A 418 -17.77 17.00 13.70
C ASP A 418 -18.99 17.34 14.59
N LYS A 419 -19.31 16.46 15.55
CA LYS A 419 -20.41 16.66 16.52
C LYS A 419 -20.26 17.91 17.39
N ASN A 420 -19.06 18.47 17.51
CA ASN A 420 -18.76 19.68 18.27
C ASN A 420 -18.81 20.94 17.39
N GLY A 421 -19.11 20.80 16.10
CA GLY A 421 -19.08 21.88 15.10
C GLY A 421 -17.69 22.28 14.65
N GLN A 422 -16.65 21.47 14.94
CA GLN A 422 -15.29 21.71 14.46
C GLN A 422 -15.16 21.31 13.01
N LYS A 423 -14.46 22.12 12.21
CA LYS A 423 -14.24 21.86 10.79
C LYS A 423 -13.34 20.65 10.61
N ILE A 424 -13.77 19.75 9.72
CA ILE A 424 -12.99 18.60 9.25
C ILE A 424 -12.37 19.00 7.89
N GLU A 425 -11.07 18.83 7.75
CA GLU A 425 -10.41 19.00 6.47
C GLU A 425 -10.69 17.76 5.59
N ILE A 426 -11.34 17.97 4.44
CA ILE A 426 -11.65 16.92 3.48
C ILE A 426 -10.61 16.98 2.36
N ILE A 427 -9.91 15.89 2.13
CA ILE A 427 -8.93 15.72 1.05
C ILE A 427 -9.44 14.59 0.16
N ASP A 428 -10.02 14.93 -1.00
CA ASP A 428 -10.59 13.95 -1.93
C ASP A 428 -10.65 14.56 -3.34
N ALA A 429 -10.19 13.82 -4.33
CA ALA A 429 -10.20 14.26 -5.74
C ALA A 429 -11.62 14.58 -6.24
N MET A 430 -12.65 13.93 -5.67
CA MET A 430 -14.05 14.15 -5.99
C MET A 430 -14.77 15.07 -5.00
N GLN A 431 -14.07 15.83 -4.16
CA GLN A 431 -14.66 16.62 -3.05
C GLN A 431 -15.83 17.48 -3.49
N ASP A 432 -15.69 18.26 -4.57
CA ASP A 432 -16.75 19.17 -5.04
C ASP A 432 -17.98 18.39 -5.54
N GLN A 433 -17.77 17.28 -6.23
CA GLN A 433 -18.86 16.41 -6.73
C GLN A 433 -19.59 15.74 -5.57
N LEU A 434 -18.85 15.21 -4.59
CA LEU A 434 -19.42 14.61 -3.37
C LEU A 434 -20.23 15.63 -2.58
N HIS A 435 -19.69 16.83 -2.36
CA HIS A 435 -20.38 17.92 -1.69
C HIS A 435 -21.67 18.32 -2.42
N ALA A 436 -21.60 18.52 -3.75
CA ALA A 436 -22.76 18.88 -4.55
C ALA A 436 -23.89 17.82 -4.47
N ALA A 437 -23.54 16.53 -4.49
CA ALA A 437 -24.51 15.46 -4.34
C ALA A 437 -25.08 15.40 -2.90
N ALA A 438 -24.21 15.49 -1.87
CA ALA A 438 -24.60 15.39 -0.47
C ALA A 438 -25.46 16.57 0.00
N SER A 439 -25.23 17.77 -0.49
CA SER A 439 -25.99 18.99 -0.13
C SER A 439 -27.48 18.91 -0.52
N ASN A 440 -27.84 18.07 -1.49
CA ASN A 440 -29.20 17.82 -1.91
C ASN A 440 -29.97 16.83 -1.01
N THR A 441 -29.29 16.18 -0.07
CA THR A 441 -29.85 15.10 0.77
C THR A 441 -31.08 15.52 1.59
N LYS A 442 -31.22 16.79 1.97
CA LYS A 442 -32.39 17.29 2.69
C LYS A 442 -33.69 17.21 1.84
N THR A 443 -33.60 17.36 0.53
CA THR A 443 -34.72 17.32 -0.40
C THR A 443 -34.88 15.96 -1.05
N ASP A 444 -33.77 15.26 -1.30
CA ASP A 444 -33.73 13.90 -1.84
C ASP A 444 -32.73 13.06 -1.03
N PRO A 445 -33.19 12.27 -0.06
CA PRO A 445 -32.32 11.44 0.78
C PRO A 445 -31.38 10.49 0.00
N LEU A 446 -31.71 10.19 -1.24
CA LEU A 446 -30.92 9.29 -2.11
C LEU A 446 -29.95 10.03 -3.04
N ALA A 447 -29.92 11.37 -3.01
CA ALA A 447 -29.11 12.18 -3.94
C ALA A 447 -27.63 11.76 -3.97
N PHE A 448 -27.05 11.52 -2.79
CA PHE A 448 -25.65 11.15 -2.65
C PHE A 448 -25.31 9.82 -3.30
N ILE A 449 -26.17 8.82 -3.14
CA ILE A 449 -25.92 7.45 -3.65
C ILE A 449 -26.36 7.25 -5.11
N ARG A 450 -26.82 8.31 -5.81
CA ARG A 450 -27.08 8.26 -7.27
C ARG A 450 -25.82 8.31 -8.12
N GLN A 451 -24.66 8.54 -7.53
CA GLN A 451 -23.38 8.56 -8.24
C GLN A 451 -22.99 7.14 -8.66
N GLU A 452 -23.41 6.72 -9.86
CA GLU A 452 -23.23 5.36 -10.38
C GLU A 452 -21.76 4.94 -10.40
N SER A 453 -20.84 5.86 -10.68
CA SER A 453 -19.39 5.59 -10.66
C SER A 453 -18.85 5.13 -9.29
N LEU A 454 -19.52 5.48 -8.19
CA LEU A 454 -19.15 5.08 -6.83
C LEU A 454 -20.00 3.94 -6.31
N PHE A 455 -21.32 4.03 -6.49
CA PHE A 455 -22.30 3.14 -5.86
C PHE A 455 -22.83 2.05 -6.79
N GLY A 456 -22.47 2.11 -8.09
CA GLY A 456 -23.01 1.19 -9.07
C GLY A 456 -24.55 1.20 -9.09
N ASN A 457 -25.15 0.03 -9.07
CA ASN A 457 -26.59 -0.16 -9.10
C ASN A 457 -27.27 -0.25 -7.72
N LEU A 458 -26.58 0.07 -6.63
CA LEU A 458 -27.13 -0.02 -5.26
C LEU A 458 -28.39 0.82 -5.06
N ILE A 459 -28.54 1.91 -5.80
CA ILE A 459 -29.75 2.75 -5.81
C ILE A 459 -31.03 1.97 -6.15
N ASN A 460 -30.92 0.85 -6.86
CA ASN A 460 -32.04 0.01 -7.26
C ASN A 460 -32.38 -1.09 -6.23
N ASN A 461 -31.60 -1.19 -5.15
CA ASN A 461 -31.82 -2.18 -4.09
C ASN A 461 -32.65 -1.57 -2.95
N GLU A 462 -33.90 -2.02 -2.78
CA GLU A 462 -34.85 -1.48 -1.80
C GLU A 462 -34.34 -1.62 -0.34
N ARG A 463 -33.71 -2.77 -0.01
CA ARG A 463 -33.17 -2.98 1.33
C ARG A 463 -32.08 -1.96 1.67
N PHE A 464 -31.14 -1.75 0.74
CA PHE A 464 -30.07 -0.78 0.92
C PHE A 464 -30.61 0.66 0.99
N THR A 465 -31.46 1.08 0.05
CA THR A 465 -31.98 2.44 0.00
C THR A 465 -32.85 2.77 1.21
N THR A 466 -33.62 1.81 1.71
CA THR A 466 -34.41 1.98 2.93
C THR A 466 -33.51 2.14 4.16
N THR A 467 -32.54 1.25 4.35
CA THR A 467 -31.59 1.33 5.48
C THR A 467 -30.81 2.63 5.43
N TYR A 468 -30.24 2.98 4.26
CA TYR A 468 -29.48 4.20 4.04
C TYR A 468 -30.31 5.47 4.35
N SER A 469 -31.52 5.59 3.80
CA SER A 469 -32.38 6.78 4.00
C SER A 469 -32.73 6.98 5.47
N ASN A 470 -33.03 5.90 6.20
CA ASN A 470 -33.32 5.96 7.62
C ASN A 470 -32.10 6.44 8.42
N LEU A 471 -30.91 5.98 8.10
CA LEU A 471 -29.66 6.38 8.78
C LEU A 471 -29.30 7.83 8.46
N VAL A 472 -29.37 8.24 7.20
CA VAL A 472 -29.15 9.63 6.79
C VAL A 472 -30.10 10.57 7.54
N GLN A 473 -31.40 10.26 7.58
CA GLN A 473 -32.38 11.08 8.28
C GLN A 473 -32.02 11.25 9.77
N LYS A 474 -31.60 10.16 10.43
CA LYS A 474 -31.18 10.21 11.84
C LYS A 474 -29.94 11.09 12.03
N ILE A 475 -28.90 10.93 11.19
CA ILE A 475 -27.64 11.70 11.25
C ILE A 475 -27.92 13.21 11.04
N TYR A 476 -28.76 13.57 10.07
CA TYR A 476 -29.10 14.97 9.81
C TYR A 476 -30.02 15.60 10.85
N THR A 477 -30.71 14.78 11.67
CA THR A 477 -31.55 15.26 12.76
C THR A 477 -30.74 15.47 14.04
N ASP A 478 -29.86 14.53 14.38
CA ASP A 478 -29.00 14.56 15.57
C ASP A 478 -27.69 13.85 15.25
N LEU A 479 -26.59 14.61 15.17
CA LEU A 479 -25.25 14.06 14.90
C LEU A 479 -24.69 13.41 16.18
N ASP A 480 -25.30 12.32 16.62
CA ASP A 480 -24.75 11.46 17.67
C ASP A 480 -24.48 10.08 17.10
N ILE A 481 -23.29 9.94 16.49
CA ILE A 481 -22.85 8.71 15.83
C ILE A 481 -22.89 7.52 16.81
N LYS A 482 -22.54 7.71 18.08
CA LYS A 482 -22.51 6.63 19.07
C LYS A 482 -23.89 6.03 19.34
N LYS A 483 -24.95 6.84 19.28
CA LYS A 483 -26.34 6.31 19.39
C LYS A 483 -26.72 5.40 18.22
N LEU A 484 -26.10 5.58 17.07
CA LEU A 484 -26.38 4.79 15.86
C LEU A 484 -25.51 3.52 15.77
N MET A 485 -24.43 3.48 16.52
CA MET A 485 -23.50 2.35 16.61
C MET A 485 -23.93 1.28 17.61
N ASN A 486 -24.85 1.60 18.54
CA ASN A 486 -25.39 0.69 19.57
C ASN A 486 -26.56 -0.15 19.10
#